data_0f3410cf8b6dc61da27096dcf3eb8aa8
#
_entry.id   0f3410cf8b6dc61da27096dcf3eb8aa8
#
_cell.length_a   1.000
_cell.length_b   1.000
_cell.length_c   1.000
_cell.angle_alpha   90.00
_cell.angle_beta   90.00
_cell.angle_gamma   90.00
#
_symmetry.space_group_name_H-M   'P 1'
#
loop_
_entity.id
_entity.type
_entity.pdbx_description
1 polymer ?
#
loop_
_entity_poly.entity_id
_entity_poly.type
_entity_poly.pdbx_seq_one_letter_code
_entity_poly.pdbx_strand_id
1 'polypeptide(L)'
;MYRLSCFFSVVSLLILVSVAQTVSAQENVGEESTVRYPASYFSEWAPVTAQDMLDRIPGLDPRSMGSSFSGGSSSGGPSIVGGGRLPPGVGGGRGGGRGFGGGSRTTEILINGKRTAGKNNSTGVQLSRITSGQVERIEIIRGTSGELDVRGSGQVINVVLNEQFSEASLQYNLSAEHAHDNTISPTAEFSYSGQTGGLNFQASARVSDPYFYNVTRESSVLGDGSPNDRVFEVRKQDPKGGNASANFDYEINPNSSARFNVSWFDGRSTTDTERRTTDLKVSPNVDAFQSETGPGIIKSWEIGGDYEFNTDGGSRWKVLFITNSFEITNTRERYDVLNDFSKEKNLFLDTRSETKERIVRGSYTFDIFQSQDIEIGAERAQTILDSKLALGMSAATGTPSPLVGGLVPMPVSNANSSVEEMRYEPFIIHNWIFNSRSSLETSVLYEDSEITQWGDVSKQRDFSFVKPKVDFRYDLT
;
A
#
# COMPACT_ATOMS: atom_id res chain seq x y z
N MET A 1 -0.81 -34.56 19.94
CA MET A 1 0.28 -34.55 20.93
C MET A 1 1.70 -34.56 20.32
N TYR A 2 1.90 -34.92 19.06
CA TYR A 2 3.22 -34.95 18.39
C TYR A 2 3.71 -33.61 17.82
N ARG A 3 2.87 -32.60 17.72
CA ARG A 3 3.20 -31.29 17.11
C ARG A 3 3.93 -30.30 18.05
N LEU A 4 3.84 -30.48 19.36
CA LEU A 4 4.51 -29.61 20.35
C LEU A 4 6.00 -29.98 20.57
N SER A 5 6.39 -31.20 20.26
CA SER A 5 7.76 -31.70 20.46
C SER A 5 8.79 -31.12 19.49
N CYS A 6 8.42 -30.74 18.27
CA CYS A 6 9.33 -30.12 17.31
C CYS A 6 9.65 -28.65 17.64
N PHE A 7 8.74 -27.95 18.29
CA PHE A 7 8.95 -26.54 18.64
C PHE A 7 10.06 -26.37 19.70
N PHE A 8 10.12 -27.28 20.68
CA PHE A 8 11.16 -27.24 21.70
C PHE A 8 12.57 -27.62 21.18
N SER A 9 12.66 -28.45 20.15
CA SER A 9 13.96 -28.86 19.59
C SER A 9 14.63 -27.77 18.75
N VAL A 10 13.85 -26.91 18.07
CA VAL A 10 14.40 -25.78 17.29
C VAL A 10 14.84 -24.64 18.19
N VAL A 11 14.08 -24.38 19.27
CA VAL A 11 14.46 -23.37 20.28
C VAL A 11 15.74 -23.75 21.02
N SER A 12 15.96 -25.06 21.30
CA SER A 12 17.19 -25.55 21.95
C SER A 12 18.45 -25.41 21.08
N LEU A 13 18.32 -25.44 19.76
CA LEU A 13 19.44 -25.27 18.84
C LEU A 13 19.90 -23.81 18.71
N LEU A 14 18.99 -22.85 18.85
CA LEU A 14 19.28 -21.40 18.82
C LEU A 14 20.00 -20.90 20.08
N ILE A 15 19.80 -21.55 21.22
CA ILE A 15 20.43 -21.17 22.50
C ILE A 15 21.91 -21.65 22.60
N LEU A 16 22.30 -22.63 21.81
CA LEU A 16 23.65 -23.22 21.89
C LEU A 16 24.74 -22.47 21.13
N VAL A 17 24.42 -21.47 20.32
CA VAL A 17 25.40 -20.68 19.54
C VAL A 17 25.88 -19.41 20.28
N SER A 18 25.31 -19.05 21.42
CA SER A 18 25.56 -17.78 22.13
C SER A 18 26.59 -17.83 23.25
N VAL A 19 27.46 -18.85 23.36
CA VAL A 19 28.50 -18.89 24.37
C VAL A 19 29.89 -18.75 23.74
N ALA A 20 30.30 -17.54 23.39
CA ALA A 20 31.71 -17.17 23.22
C ALA A 20 31.94 -15.66 23.34
N GLN A 21 32.41 -15.29 24.51
CA GLN A 21 33.39 -14.26 24.84
C GLN A 21 33.09 -12.79 24.83
N THR A 22 33.23 -12.28 26.02
CA THR A 22 33.40 -10.89 26.46
C THR A 22 34.69 -10.25 25.94
N VAL A 23 34.59 -9.09 25.30
CA VAL A 23 35.58 -8.02 25.43
C VAL A 23 34.85 -6.67 25.45
N SER A 24 35.12 -5.93 26.50
CA SER A 24 34.60 -4.60 26.76
C SER A 24 35.19 -3.55 25.83
N ALA A 25 34.33 -2.79 25.20
CA ALA A 25 34.56 -1.40 24.89
C ALA A 25 33.20 -0.71 24.88
N GLN A 26 33.00 0.17 25.82
CA GLN A 26 31.83 0.98 25.97
C GLN A 26 32.00 2.18 25.01
N GLU A 27 31.52 2.03 23.78
CA GLU A 27 31.23 3.13 22.85
C GLU A 27 29.73 3.03 22.50
N ASN A 28 29.04 4.17 22.44
CA ASN A 28 27.64 4.27 22.03
C ASN A 28 27.50 3.81 20.56
N VAL A 29 27.35 2.53 20.37
CA VAL A 29 27.36 1.84 19.08
C VAL A 29 26.20 2.26 18.16
N GLY A 30 25.11 2.84 18.73
CA GLY A 30 23.93 3.29 17.98
C GLY A 30 24.10 4.62 17.23
N GLU A 31 25.04 5.47 17.62
CA GLU A 31 25.16 6.82 17.04
C GLU A 31 25.92 6.87 15.72
N GLU A 32 26.88 6.00 15.48
CA GLU A 32 27.70 6.02 14.26
C GLU A 32 27.00 5.51 12.99
N SER A 33 25.91 4.76 13.10
CA SER A 33 25.16 4.25 11.94
C SER A 33 24.05 5.18 11.47
N THR A 34 23.83 6.32 12.16
CA THR A 34 22.74 7.27 11.89
C THR A 34 23.30 8.55 11.27
N VAL A 35 22.86 8.87 10.05
CA VAL A 35 23.15 10.16 9.42
C VAL A 35 22.04 11.13 9.77
N ARG A 36 22.38 12.26 10.42
CA ARG A 36 21.43 13.26 10.89
C ARG A 36 21.49 14.52 10.03
N TYR A 37 20.33 14.95 9.55
CA TYR A 37 20.14 16.19 8.81
C TYR A 37 19.30 17.15 9.66
N PRO A 38 19.87 18.16 10.32
CA PRO A 38 19.08 19.14 11.07
C PRO A 38 18.23 20.00 10.12
N ALA A 39 17.13 20.55 10.61
CA ALA A 39 16.24 21.40 9.79
C ALA A 39 16.97 22.53 9.09
N SER A 40 18.02 23.09 9.72
CA SER A 40 18.86 24.13 9.14
C SER A 40 19.62 23.72 7.85
N TYR A 41 19.87 22.42 7.66
CA TYR A 41 20.48 21.90 6.43
C TYR A 41 19.64 22.23 5.19
N PHE A 42 18.32 22.24 5.35
CA PHE A 42 17.37 22.42 4.25
C PHE A 42 16.99 23.88 3.98
N SER A 43 17.48 24.82 4.80
CA SER A 43 17.05 26.23 4.75
C SER A 43 17.27 26.90 3.40
N GLU A 44 18.33 26.54 2.65
CA GLU A 44 18.62 27.09 1.34
C GLU A 44 17.57 26.78 0.27
N TRP A 45 16.82 25.68 0.43
CA TRP A 45 15.77 25.28 -0.52
C TRP A 45 14.37 25.75 -0.11
N ALA A 46 14.24 26.44 1.04
CA ALA A 46 12.97 26.91 1.59
C ALA A 46 11.85 25.86 1.53
N PRO A 47 12.03 24.65 2.09
CA PRO A 47 11.04 23.58 2.03
C PRO A 47 9.78 24.00 2.78
N VAL A 48 8.61 23.60 2.28
CA VAL A 48 7.32 23.86 2.92
C VAL A 48 6.91 22.68 3.81
N THR A 49 7.23 21.46 3.39
CA THR A 49 6.83 20.22 4.05
C THR A 49 8.03 19.33 4.39
N ALA A 50 7.81 18.35 5.27
CA ALA A 50 8.79 17.30 5.54
C ALA A 50 9.11 16.47 4.29
N GLN A 51 8.14 16.31 3.38
CA GLN A 51 8.36 15.62 2.10
C GLN A 51 9.38 16.41 1.24
N ASP A 52 9.22 17.72 1.15
CA ASP A 52 10.16 18.58 0.39
C ASP A 52 11.58 18.49 0.95
N MET A 53 11.72 18.32 2.28
CA MET A 53 13.03 18.13 2.92
C MET A 53 13.63 16.78 2.52
N LEU A 54 12.84 15.69 2.54
CA LEU A 54 13.30 14.36 2.14
C LEU A 54 13.76 14.30 0.68
N ASP A 55 13.08 15.01 -0.21
CA ASP A 55 13.42 15.07 -1.64
C ASP A 55 14.78 15.75 -1.89
N ARG A 56 15.36 16.41 -0.87
CA ARG A 56 16.68 17.07 -0.92
C ARG A 56 17.82 16.24 -0.34
N ILE A 57 17.53 15.07 0.23
CA ILE A 57 18.55 14.22 0.82
C ILE A 57 19.27 13.42 -0.28
N PRO A 58 20.60 13.53 -0.39
CA PRO A 58 21.36 12.80 -1.40
C PRO A 58 21.24 11.29 -1.26
N GLY A 59 21.01 10.59 -2.37
CA GLY A 59 20.96 9.14 -2.40
C GLY A 59 19.61 8.51 -1.99
N LEU A 60 18.61 9.33 -1.69
CA LEU A 60 17.24 8.88 -1.56
C LEU A 60 16.55 8.99 -2.93
N ASP A 61 15.90 7.93 -3.39
CA ASP A 61 15.08 8.00 -4.61
C ASP A 61 13.65 8.40 -4.23
N PRO A 62 13.20 9.63 -4.56
CA PRO A 62 11.86 10.10 -4.24
C PRO A 62 10.76 9.21 -4.84
N ARG A 63 11.06 8.52 -5.94
CA ARG A 63 10.11 7.61 -6.63
C ARG A 63 9.88 6.31 -5.87
N SER A 64 10.81 5.91 -5.01
CA SER A 64 10.66 4.71 -4.17
C SER A 64 9.82 4.98 -2.92
N MET A 65 9.64 6.25 -2.55
CA MET A 65 9.04 6.65 -1.27
C MET A 65 7.55 6.98 -1.30
N GLY A 66 6.90 7.12 -2.41
CA GLY A 66 5.53 7.60 -2.32
C GLY A 66 4.75 7.79 -3.60
N SER A 67 5.04 7.12 -4.69
CA SER A 67 4.26 7.23 -5.93
C SER A 67 2.91 6.50 -5.86
N SER A 68 2.23 6.56 -4.73
CA SER A 68 0.88 5.99 -4.63
C SER A 68 -0.22 6.91 -5.15
N PHE A 69 0.09 8.18 -5.50
CA PHE A 69 -0.96 9.12 -5.92
C PHE A 69 -0.56 10.15 -6.98
N SER A 70 0.53 9.95 -7.69
CA SER A 70 0.83 10.75 -8.88
C SER A 70 0.30 10.03 -10.11
N GLY A 71 -0.81 10.53 -10.68
CA GLY A 71 -1.34 10.12 -11.98
C GLY A 71 -0.40 10.46 -13.13
N GLY A 72 0.75 9.79 -13.19
CA GLY A 72 1.72 9.88 -14.27
C GLY A 72 1.73 8.58 -15.07
N SER A 73 1.32 8.65 -16.32
CA SER A 73 1.42 7.59 -17.31
C SER A 73 2.88 7.13 -17.46
N SER A 74 3.18 5.89 -17.07
CA SER A 74 4.34 5.18 -17.57
C SER A 74 3.90 4.15 -18.59
N SER A 75 4.30 4.39 -19.81
CA SER A 75 4.20 3.53 -20.99
C SER A 75 4.95 2.22 -20.81
N GLY A 76 4.34 1.11 -21.29
CA GLY A 76 5.08 -0.03 -21.78
C GLY A 76 4.98 -1.31 -20.94
N GLY A 77 3.96 -2.11 -21.20
CA GLY A 77 3.90 -3.54 -20.94
C GLY A 77 2.68 -4.13 -21.66
N PRO A 78 2.76 -5.34 -22.24
CA PRO A 78 1.69 -5.89 -23.06
C PRO A 78 0.42 -6.06 -22.25
N SER A 79 -0.66 -5.43 -22.69
CA SER A 79 -2.01 -5.59 -22.16
C SER A 79 -2.47 -7.02 -22.38
N ILE A 80 -2.67 -7.75 -21.30
CA ILE A 80 -3.54 -8.92 -21.36
C ILE A 80 -4.97 -8.39 -21.44
N VAL A 81 -5.66 -8.79 -22.47
CA VAL A 81 -7.05 -8.45 -22.78
C VAL A 81 -7.94 -8.68 -21.53
N GLY A 82 -8.54 -7.61 -20.99
CA GLY A 82 -9.63 -7.71 -20.01
C GLY A 82 -9.39 -7.18 -18.60
N GLY A 83 -8.22 -6.67 -18.26
CA GLY A 83 -7.94 -6.18 -16.91
C GLY A 83 -7.97 -4.66 -16.80
N GLY A 84 -9.02 -4.08 -16.21
CA GLY A 84 -8.96 -2.72 -15.70
C GLY A 84 -7.78 -2.59 -14.74
N ARG A 85 -6.92 -1.56 -14.92
CA ARG A 85 -5.87 -1.25 -13.95
C ARG A 85 -6.55 -0.94 -12.61
N LEU A 86 -6.27 -1.76 -11.62
CA LEU A 86 -6.55 -1.42 -10.23
C LEU A 86 -5.76 -0.13 -9.90
N PRO A 87 -6.36 0.80 -9.12
CA PRO A 87 -5.63 1.96 -8.63
C PRO A 87 -4.35 1.53 -7.89
N PRO A 88 -3.26 2.32 -7.96
CA PRO A 88 -2.07 2.07 -7.16
C PRO A 88 -2.48 2.05 -5.67
N GLY A 89 -2.25 0.95 -5.01
CA GLY A 89 -2.64 0.71 -3.60
C GLY A 89 -3.54 -0.49 -3.39
N VAL A 90 -4.13 -1.05 -4.44
CA VAL A 90 -5.04 -2.22 -4.38
C VAL A 90 -4.56 -3.37 -5.24
N GLY A 91 -3.45 -3.25 -5.86
CA GLY A 91 -2.75 -4.41 -6.37
C GLY A 91 -2.22 -5.18 -5.17
N GLY A 92 -2.70 -6.39 -4.92
CA GLY A 92 -1.94 -7.36 -4.18
C GLY A 92 -0.56 -7.41 -4.83
N GLY A 93 0.39 -6.61 -4.30
CA GLY A 93 1.75 -6.56 -4.78
C GLY A 93 2.29 -7.98 -4.70
N ARG A 94 2.71 -8.52 -5.81
CA ARG A 94 3.59 -9.67 -5.81
C ARG A 94 4.81 -9.30 -4.97
N GLY A 95 4.81 -9.66 -3.68
CA GLY A 95 5.90 -9.43 -2.75
C GLY A 95 5.59 -8.60 -1.50
N GLY A 96 4.39 -8.01 -1.34
CA GLY A 96 3.96 -7.44 -0.06
C GLY A 96 3.64 -8.58 0.90
N GLY A 97 4.41 -8.73 1.99
CA GLY A 97 4.17 -9.76 2.99
C GLY A 97 2.74 -9.65 3.52
N ARG A 98 2.04 -10.77 3.58
CA ARG A 98 0.75 -10.89 4.24
C ARG A 98 0.99 -10.58 5.72
N GLY A 99 0.29 -9.61 6.27
CA GLY A 99 0.46 -9.21 7.67
C GLY A 99 1.15 -7.85 7.86
N PHE A 100 1.14 -7.38 9.08
CA PHE A 100 1.83 -6.16 9.50
C PHE A 100 3.32 -6.45 9.71
N GLY A 101 4.19 -5.85 8.89
CA GLY A 101 5.64 -6.00 9.00
C GLY A 101 6.30 -6.98 8.03
N GLY A 102 5.56 -7.53 7.06
CA GLY A 102 6.15 -8.31 5.96
C GLY A 102 7.06 -7.41 5.12
N GLY A 103 8.38 -7.71 5.14
CA GLY A 103 9.44 -6.88 4.60
C GLY A 103 9.21 -6.42 3.17
N SER A 104 8.83 -5.18 3.01
CA SER A 104 8.96 -4.47 1.75
C SER A 104 10.43 -4.09 1.57
N ARG A 105 10.97 -4.26 0.36
CA ARG A 105 12.29 -3.74 -0.01
C ARG A 105 12.31 -2.21 -0.17
N THR A 106 11.25 -1.54 0.27
CA THR A 106 11.13 -0.08 0.23
C THR A 106 11.69 0.51 1.51
N THR A 107 12.33 1.66 1.39
CA THR A 107 12.78 2.47 2.52
C THR A 107 11.62 2.71 3.47
N GLU A 108 11.78 2.35 4.71
CA GLU A 108 10.77 2.55 5.74
C GLU A 108 10.90 3.96 6.33
N ILE A 109 9.75 4.58 6.62
CA ILE A 109 9.71 5.92 7.19
C ILE A 109 9.00 5.88 8.53
N LEU A 110 9.64 6.44 9.54
CA LEU A 110 9.14 6.63 10.89
C LEU A 110 8.88 8.12 11.16
N ILE A 111 7.97 8.39 12.06
CA ILE A 111 7.75 9.72 12.65
C ILE A 111 7.96 9.58 14.14
N ASN A 112 8.91 10.35 14.72
CA ASN A 112 9.33 10.24 16.11
C ASN A 112 9.70 8.80 16.52
N GLY A 113 10.43 8.09 15.65
CA GLY A 113 10.87 6.72 15.89
C GLY A 113 9.78 5.65 15.75
N LYS A 114 8.58 6.01 15.35
CA LYS A 114 7.41 5.12 15.36
C LYS A 114 6.86 4.92 13.96
N ARG A 115 6.50 3.68 13.65
CA ARG A 115 5.81 3.29 12.41
C ARG A 115 4.33 3.64 12.49
N THR A 116 3.74 4.14 11.42
CA THR A 116 2.28 4.34 11.37
C THR A 116 1.54 3.00 11.39
N ALA A 117 0.57 2.86 12.28
CA ALA A 117 -0.29 1.69 12.38
C ALA A 117 -1.40 1.74 11.31
N GLY A 118 -1.04 1.63 10.02
CA GLY A 118 -1.97 1.68 8.90
C GLY A 118 -1.34 1.09 7.64
N LYS A 119 -2.18 0.55 6.74
CA LYS A 119 -1.77 0.03 5.43
C LYS A 119 -2.06 1.02 4.31
N ASN A 120 -3.14 1.79 4.41
CA ASN A 120 -3.61 2.71 3.37
C ASN A 120 -3.21 4.16 3.65
N ASN A 121 -2.96 4.52 4.89
CA ASN A 121 -2.47 5.83 5.28
C ASN A 121 -0.94 5.85 5.21
N SER A 122 -0.40 5.88 4.01
CA SER A 122 1.05 5.80 3.79
C SER A 122 1.78 7.00 4.42
N THR A 123 2.94 6.73 4.99
CA THR A 123 3.78 7.74 5.64
C THR A 123 4.15 8.89 4.68
N GLY A 124 4.33 8.60 3.38
CA GLY A 124 4.58 9.64 2.38
C GLY A 124 3.47 10.68 2.27
N VAL A 125 2.20 10.27 2.40
CA VAL A 125 1.07 11.20 2.44
C VAL A 125 1.06 12.02 3.73
N GLN A 126 1.51 11.45 4.84
CA GLN A 126 1.63 12.17 6.11
C GLN A 126 2.74 13.22 6.05
N LEU A 127 3.89 12.91 5.46
CA LEU A 127 5.03 13.81 5.33
C LEU A 127 4.73 15.08 4.53
N SER A 128 3.89 14.97 3.49
CA SER A 128 3.46 16.14 2.72
C SER A 128 2.57 17.12 3.52
N ARG A 129 2.13 16.72 4.71
CA ARG A 129 1.26 17.51 5.60
C ARG A 129 1.97 18.03 6.83
N ILE A 130 3.13 17.48 7.18
CA ILE A 130 4.00 17.98 8.23
C ILE A 130 4.74 19.19 7.66
N THR A 131 4.59 20.37 8.28
CA THR A 131 5.32 21.55 7.86
C THR A 131 6.80 21.43 8.19
N SER A 132 7.67 22.01 7.38
CA SER A 132 9.12 22.01 7.62
C SER A 132 9.50 22.63 8.97
N GLY A 133 8.70 23.59 9.46
CA GLY A 133 8.90 24.19 10.79
C GLY A 133 8.63 23.24 11.97
N GLN A 134 7.83 22.20 11.77
CA GLN A 134 7.59 21.17 12.76
C GLN A 134 8.72 20.13 12.83
N VAL A 135 9.59 20.07 11.82
CA VAL A 135 10.69 19.10 11.76
C VAL A 135 11.91 19.66 12.49
N GLU A 136 12.39 18.95 13.48
CA GLU A 136 13.67 19.24 14.16
C GLU A 136 14.83 18.73 13.30
N ARG A 137 14.76 17.48 12.85
CA ARG A 137 15.77 16.82 12.03
C ARG A 137 15.21 15.61 11.30
N ILE A 138 15.92 15.18 10.29
CA ILE A 138 15.68 13.92 9.59
C ILE A 138 16.88 13.01 9.85
N GLU A 139 16.63 11.79 10.26
CA GLU A 139 17.64 10.77 10.52
C GLU A 139 17.54 9.65 9.50
N ILE A 140 18.67 9.27 8.94
CA ILE A 140 18.80 8.10 8.09
C ILE A 140 19.49 7.03 8.91
N ILE A 141 18.73 6.03 9.31
CA ILE A 141 19.17 4.95 10.17
C ILE A 141 19.46 3.76 9.28
N ARG A 142 20.66 3.24 9.41
CA ARG A 142 21.11 2.06 8.66
C ARG A 142 21.29 0.94 9.68
N GLY A 143 20.42 -0.06 9.66
CA GLY A 143 20.45 -1.23 10.54
C GLY A 143 19.22 -1.37 11.42
N THR A 144 19.21 -2.46 12.17
CA THR A 144 18.21 -2.70 13.21
C THR A 144 18.58 -1.87 14.43
N SER A 145 17.59 -1.17 14.98
CA SER A 145 17.72 -0.49 16.27
C SER A 145 16.60 -1.01 17.16
N GLY A 146 16.96 -1.68 18.26
CA GLY A 146 15.99 -2.18 19.23
C GLY A 146 15.15 -1.08 19.88
N GLU A 147 15.66 0.15 19.90
CA GLU A 147 14.95 1.31 20.41
C GLU A 147 13.84 1.81 19.46
N LEU A 148 14.02 1.58 18.16
CA LEU A 148 13.08 1.96 17.14
C LEU A 148 12.30 0.73 16.64
N ASP A 149 11.06 0.90 16.21
CA ASP A 149 10.24 -0.15 15.63
C ASP A 149 10.70 -0.49 14.19
N VAL A 150 12.01 -0.79 14.05
CA VAL A 150 12.69 -1.03 12.78
C VAL A 150 13.06 -2.50 12.68
N ARG A 151 12.70 -3.12 11.58
CA ARG A 151 12.99 -4.53 11.28
C ARG A 151 13.67 -4.68 9.94
N GLY A 152 14.65 -5.57 9.92
CA GLY A 152 15.36 -5.94 8.70
C GLY A 152 16.58 -5.06 8.38
N SER A 153 17.31 -5.45 7.34
CA SER A 153 18.55 -4.81 6.89
C SER A 153 18.32 -3.55 6.03
N GLY A 154 17.09 -3.05 5.95
CA GLY A 154 16.72 -1.90 5.13
C GLY A 154 17.22 -0.57 5.69
N GLN A 155 17.21 0.45 4.83
CA GLN A 155 17.41 1.84 5.25
C GLN A 155 16.09 2.36 5.82
N VAL A 156 16.16 3.01 6.97
CA VAL A 156 15.02 3.63 7.65
C VAL A 156 15.24 5.13 7.74
N ILE A 157 14.20 5.87 7.46
CA ILE A 157 14.16 7.32 7.62
C ILE A 157 13.30 7.65 8.83
N ASN A 158 13.85 8.37 9.79
CA ASN A 158 13.10 8.86 10.93
C ASN A 158 12.96 10.38 10.84
N VAL A 159 11.74 10.87 10.76
CA VAL A 159 11.43 12.31 10.82
C VAL A 159 11.14 12.65 12.28
N VAL A 160 12.06 13.36 12.91
CA VAL A 160 11.93 13.80 14.29
C VAL A 160 11.28 15.18 14.32
N LEU A 161 10.17 15.28 15.04
CA LEU A 161 9.42 16.51 15.18
C LEU A 161 9.92 17.30 16.41
N ASN A 162 9.83 18.61 16.32
CA ASN A 162 10.25 19.51 17.41
C ASN A 162 9.25 19.45 18.56
N GLU A 163 9.67 18.96 19.71
CA GLU A 163 8.82 18.80 20.92
C GLU A 163 8.37 20.15 21.51
N GLN A 164 9.09 21.21 21.25
CA GLN A 164 8.78 22.56 21.77
C GLN A 164 7.81 23.34 20.87
N PHE A 165 7.42 22.77 19.75
CA PHE A 165 6.57 23.42 18.77
C PHE A 165 5.11 23.29 19.20
N SER A 166 4.59 24.30 19.88
CA SER A 166 3.19 24.36 20.34
C SER A 166 2.28 25.16 19.41
N GLU A 167 2.51 25.08 18.11
CA GLU A 167 1.70 25.79 17.11
C GLU A 167 0.92 24.84 16.24
N ALA A 168 -0.28 25.26 15.87
CA ALA A 168 -1.07 24.57 14.86
C ALA A 168 -0.90 25.23 13.50
N SER A 169 -0.78 24.44 12.46
CA SER A 169 -0.66 24.89 11.07
C SER A 169 -1.86 24.48 10.26
N LEU A 170 -2.43 25.43 9.54
CA LEU A 170 -3.44 25.17 8.52
C LEU A 170 -2.80 25.38 7.14
N GLN A 171 -2.82 24.35 6.33
CA GLN A 171 -2.40 24.43 4.93
C GLN A 171 -3.61 24.22 4.02
N TYR A 172 -3.60 24.89 2.89
CA TYR A 172 -4.56 24.64 1.81
C TYR A 172 -3.85 24.66 0.46
N ASN A 173 -4.26 23.76 -0.40
CA ASN A 173 -3.80 23.69 -1.77
C ASN A 173 -5.01 23.70 -2.70
N LEU A 174 -5.08 24.72 -3.56
CA LEU A 174 -6.11 24.86 -4.57
C LEU A 174 -5.43 24.84 -5.93
N SER A 175 -5.82 23.91 -6.77
CA SER A 175 -5.27 23.79 -8.12
C SER A 175 -6.36 23.52 -9.14
N ALA A 176 -6.10 23.88 -10.38
CA ALA A 176 -6.94 23.54 -11.51
C ALA A 176 -6.03 23.19 -12.70
N GLU A 177 -6.25 22.03 -13.27
CA GLU A 177 -5.57 21.59 -14.48
C GLU A 177 -6.47 21.84 -15.69
N HIS A 178 -5.88 22.33 -16.78
CA HIS A 178 -6.58 22.58 -18.04
C HIS A 178 -6.12 21.56 -19.08
N ALA A 179 -7.04 20.68 -19.49
CA ALA A 179 -6.77 19.68 -20.51
C ALA A 179 -6.84 20.29 -21.92
N HIS A 180 -6.24 19.63 -22.91
CA HIS A 180 -6.16 20.10 -24.29
C HIS A 180 -7.55 20.22 -25.00
N ASP A 181 -8.58 19.57 -24.49
CA ASP A 181 -9.96 19.67 -24.95
C ASP A 181 -10.79 20.70 -24.19
N ASN A 182 -10.12 21.61 -23.44
CA ASN A 182 -10.67 22.67 -22.60
C ASN A 182 -11.43 22.20 -21.34
N THR A 183 -11.31 20.93 -20.96
CA THR A 183 -11.83 20.46 -19.68
C THR A 183 -10.97 20.99 -18.53
N ILE A 184 -11.60 21.49 -17.47
CA ILE A 184 -10.94 21.99 -16.27
C ILE A 184 -11.14 21.00 -15.13
N SER A 185 -10.03 20.61 -14.49
CA SER A 185 -9.96 19.62 -13.40
C SER A 185 -9.56 20.30 -12.09
N PRO A 186 -10.51 20.71 -11.24
CA PRO A 186 -10.19 21.35 -9.97
C PRO A 186 -9.78 20.33 -8.90
N THR A 187 -8.89 20.76 -8.02
CA THR A 187 -8.53 20.03 -6.80
C THR A 187 -8.45 21.03 -5.65
N ALA A 188 -9.00 20.64 -4.51
CA ALA A 188 -8.87 21.36 -3.26
C ALA A 188 -8.41 20.40 -2.15
N GLU A 189 -7.39 20.80 -1.40
CA GLU A 189 -6.87 20.06 -0.27
C GLU A 189 -6.69 21.00 0.92
N PHE A 190 -7.09 20.51 2.10
CA PHE A 190 -6.93 21.18 3.37
C PHE A 190 -6.25 20.24 4.34
N SER A 191 -5.29 20.73 5.09
CA SER A 191 -4.68 19.97 6.18
C SER A 191 -4.49 20.86 7.40
N TYR A 192 -4.75 20.28 8.55
CA TYR A 192 -4.57 20.91 9.85
C TYR A 192 -3.72 20.00 10.71
N SER A 193 -2.59 20.48 11.16
CA SER A 193 -1.65 19.72 11.97
C SER A 193 -1.11 20.59 13.11
N GLY A 194 -0.73 19.94 14.19
CA GLY A 194 -0.15 20.65 15.33
C GLY A 194 0.23 19.73 16.47
N GLN A 195 0.75 20.37 17.50
CA GLN A 195 1.14 19.74 18.74
C GLN A 195 0.61 20.54 19.91
N THR A 196 0.08 19.86 20.91
CA THR A 196 -0.36 20.50 22.16
C THR A 196 -0.20 19.53 23.33
N GLY A 197 0.60 19.90 24.32
CA GLY A 197 1.00 18.97 25.38
C GLY A 197 1.68 17.73 24.77
N GLY A 198 1.31 16.54 25.22
CA GLY A 198 1.80 15.28 24.66
C GLY A 198 1.07 14.80 23.39
N LEU A 199 0.14 15.60 22.81
CA LEU A 199 -0.65 15.22 21.64
C LEU A 199 -0.10 15.85 20.37
N ASN A 200 0.33 15.02 19.42
CA ASN A 200 0.55 15.37 18.03
C ASN A 200 -0.68 14.96 17.22
N PHE A 201 -1.18 15.85 16.37
CA PHE A 201 -2.33 15.57 15.54
C PHE A 201 -2.15 16.08 14.12
N GLN A 202 -2.76 15.37 13.19
CA GLN A 202 -2.81 15.73 11.79
C GLN A 202 -4.15 15.28 11.21
N ALA A 203 -4.87 16.20 10.59
CA ALA A 203 -6.10 15.92 9.87
C ALA A 203 -6.05 16.53 8.47
N SER A 204 -6.62 15.86 7.48
CA SER A 204 -6.70 16.38 6.13
C SER A 204 -7.96 15.93 5.42
N ALA A 205 -8.39 16.76 4.48
CA ALA A 205 -9.46 16.46 3.55
C ALA A 205 -9.09 16.96 2.15
N ARG A 206 -9.35 16.16 1.13
CA ARG A 206 -9.10 16.49 -0.27
C ARG A 206 -10.32 16.11 -1.10
N VAL A 207 -10.68 16.99 -2.00
CA VAL A 207 -11.63 16.71 -3.10
C VAL A 207 -10.92 16.98 -4.42
N SER A 208 -11.12 16.10 -5.39
CA SER A 208 -10.49 16.22 -6.69
C SER A 208 -11.39 15.71 -7.80
N ASP A 209 -11.27 16.34 -8.95
CA ASP A 209 -11.99 16.03 -10.17
C ASP A 209 -10.98 15.96 -11.34
N PRO A 210 -10.02 15.01 -11.30
CA PRO A 210 -9.02 14.90 -12.35
C PRO A 210 -9.67 14.40 -13.65
N TYR A 211 -9.11 14.82 -14.78
CA TYR A 211 -9.55 14.43 -16.10
C TYR A 211 -8.37 13.86 -16.90
N PHE A 212 -8.58 12.70 -17.51
CA PHE A 212 -7.57 12.06 -18.33
C PHE A 212 -8.09 11.85 -19.75
N TYR A 213 -7.33 12.32 -20.72
CA TYR A 213 -7.58 12.14 -22.13
C TYR A 213 -6.40 11.46 -22.78
N ASN A 214 -6.61 10.25 -23.25
CA ASN A 214 -5.58 9.42 -23.85
C ASN A 214 -5.95 9.09 -25.30
N VAL A 215 -4.97 9.23 -26.21
CA VAL A 215 -5.09 8.82 -27.60
C VAL A 215 -4.08 7.73 -27.86
N THR A 216 -4.57 6.58 -28.30
CA THR A 216 -3.76 5.43 -28.67
C THR A 216 -3.84 5.19 -30.17
N ARG A 217 -2.69 4.91 -30.79
CA ARG A 217 -2.58 4.49 -32.18
C ARG A 217 -1.74 3.24 -32.24
N GLU A 218 -2.33 2.17 -32.77
CA GLU A 218 -1.69 0.88 -32.88
C GLU A 218 -1.73 0.42 -34.34
N SER A 219 -0.70 -0.31 -34.75
CA SER A 219 -0.68 -0.99 -36.06
C SER A 219 -0.19 -2.41 -35.82
N SER A 220 -0.91 -3.39 -36.31
CA SER A 220 -0.54 -4.79 -36.22
C SER A 220 -0.18 -5.38 -37.57
N VAL A 221 0.63 -6.43 -37.52
CA VAL A 221 1.05 -7.21 -38.71
C VAL A 221 0.75 -8.69 -38.45
N LEU A 222 0.52 -9.44 -39.51
CA LEU A 222 0.39 -10.89 -39.47
C LEU A 222 1.76 -11.56 -39.31
N GLY A 223 1.77 -12.86 -39.05
CA GLY A 223 3.01 -13.62 -38.85
C GLY A 223 3.96 -13.64 -40.04
N ASP A 224 3.48 -13.35 -41.25
CA ASP A 224 4.25 -13.19 -42.47
C ASP A 224 4.75 -11.75 -42.69
N GLY A 225 4.47 -10.82 -41.76
CA GLY A 225 4.84 -9.43 -41.86
C GLY A 225 3.87 -8.55 -42.66
N SER A 226 2.81 -9.09 -43.22
CA SER A 226 1.80 -8.31 -43.94
C SER A 226 0.94 -7.47 -42.96
N PRO A 227 0.42 -6.30 -43.41
CA PRO A 227 -0.44 -5.47 -42.59
C PRO A 227 -1.72 -6.21 -42.14
N ASN A 228 -2.07 -6.13 -40.85
CA ASN A 228 -3.29 -6.72 -40.30
C ASN A 228 -4.36 -5.66 -40.06
N ASP A 229 -4.13 -4.76 -39.12
CA ASP A 229 -5.08 -3.68 -38.80
C ASP A 229 -4.39 -2.43 -38.27
N ARG A 230 -5.16 -1.33 -38.18
CA ARG A 230 -4.83 -0.12 -37.45
C ARG A 230 -5.94 0.18 -36.49
N VAL A 231 -5.57 0.47 -35.22
CA VAL A 231 -6.50 0.91 -34.19
C VAL A 231 -6.21 2.36 -33.85
N PHE A 232 -7.26 3.17 -33.85
CA PHE A 232 -7.27 4.51 -33.28
C PHE A 232 -8.27 4.53 -32.15
N GLU A 233 -7.82 4.82 -30.93
CA GLU A 233 -8.63 4.85 -29.72
C GLU A 233 -8.50 6.19 -29.03
N VAL A 234 -9.62 6.77 -28.64
CA VAL A 234 -9.72 7.91 -27.73
C VAL A 234 -10.38 7.44 -26.47
N ARG A 235 -9.70 7.59 -25.34
CA ARG A 235 -10.20 7.25 -24.02
C ARG A 235 -10.23 8.47 -23.12
N LYS A 236 -11.41 8.78 -22.61
CA LYS A 236 -11.66 9.83 -21.62
C LYS A 236 -11.98 9.17 -20.31
N GLN A 237 -11.41 9.68 -19.23
CA GLN A 237 -11.67 9.20 -17.88
C GLN A 237 -11.84 10.39 -16.96
N ASP A 238 -12.94 10.39 -16.22
CA ASP A 238 -13.39 11.48 -15.35
C ASP A 238 -13.62 10.94 -13.92
N PRO A 239 -12.54 10.68 -13.14
CA PRO A 239 -12.67 10.26 -11.76
C PRO A 239 -12.92 11.47 -10.85
N LYS A 240 -13.96 11.38 -10.03
CA LYS A 240 -14.33 12.37 -9.01
C LYS A 240 -14.32 11.73 -7.66
N GLY A 241 -13.74 12.39 -6.67
CA GLY A 241 -13.75 11.79 -5.35
C GLY A 241 -13.23 12.70 -4.26
N GLY A 242 -13.37 12.19 -3.06
CA GLY A 242 -12.86 12.82 -1.87
C GLY A 242 -12.21 11.82 -0.93
N ASN A 243 -11.24 12.28 -0.20
CA ASN A 243 -10.63 11.54 0.90
C ASN A 243 -10.52 12.41 2.14
N ALA A 244 -10.56 11.78 3.29
CA ALA A 244 -10.28 12.40 4.57
C ALA A 244 -9.41 11.45 5.40
N SER A 245 -8.51 12.00 6.20
CA SER A 245 -7.72 11.22 7.14
C SER A 245 -7.40 12.03 8.39
N ALA A 246 -7.20 11.32 9.51
CA ALA A 246 -6.69 11.91 10.73
C ALA A 246 -5.73 10.94 11.41
N ASN A 247 -4.67 11.49 12.01
CA ASN A 247 -3.66 10.79 12.77
C ASN A 247 -3.50 11.51 14.10
N PHE A 248 -3.42 10.74 15.17
CA PHE A 248 -3.20 11.21 16.53
C PHE A 248 -2.09 10.38 17.15
N ASP A 249 -1.11 11.02 17.72
CA ASP A 249 -0.05 10.40 18.53
C ASP A 249 -0.04 11.10 19.88
N TYR A 250 -0.36 10.36 20.92
CA TYR A 250 -0.47 10.89 22.27
C TYR A 250 0.53 10.23 23.22
N GLU A 251 1.48 11.03 23.66
CA GLU A 251 2.39 10.67 24.73
C GLU A 251 1.68 10.87 26.08
N ILE A 252 1.19 9.75 26.65
CA ILE A 252 0.42 9.76 27.91
C ILE A 252 1.33 10.13 29.07
N ASN A 253 2.53 9.56 29.06
CA ASN A 253 3.62 9.85 29.98
C ASN A 253 4.93 9.32 29.34
N PRO A 254 6.14 9.58 29.94
CA PRO A 254 7.42 9.15 29.37
C PRO A 254 7.51 7.66 29.05
N ASN A 255 6.71 6.83 29.70
CA ASN A 255 6.74 5.38 29.56
C ASN A 255 5.60 4.84 28.68
N SER A 256 4.62 5.65 28.29
CA SER A 256 3.48 5.15 27.54
C SER A 256 2.97 6.13 26.50
N SER A 257 2.65 5.59 25.32
CA SER A 257 2.07 6.32 24.21
C SER A 257 0.96 5.52 23.53
N ALA A 258 0.03 6.24 22.93
CA ALA A 258 -1.06 5.67 22.14
C ALA A 258 -1.17 6.40 20.79
N ARG A 259 -1.38 5.66 19.73
CA ARG A 259 -1.61 6.21 18.40
C ARG A 259 -2.93 5.75 17.83
N PHE A 260 -3.57 6.62 17.09
CA PHE A 260 -4.82 6.33 16.41
C PHE A 260 -4.82 6.99 15.05
N ASN A 261 -5.23 6.26 14.02
CA ASN A 261 -5.36 6.74 12.67
C ASN A 261 -6.67 6.30 12.05
N VAL A 262 -7.25 7.16 11.25
CA VAL A 262 -8.42 6.89 10.44
C VAL A 262 -8.23 7.47 9.05
N SER A 263 -8.68 6.74 8.04
CA SER A 263 -8.77 7.23 6.68
C SER A 263 -10.06 6.78 6.01
N TRP A 264 -10.53 7.60 5.08
CA TRP A 264 -11.72 7.35 4.28
C TRP A 264 -11.53 7.88 2.87
N PHE A 265 -12.05 7.15 1.88
CA PHE A 265 -12.07 7.53 0.47
C PHE A 265 -13.38 7.10 -0.17
N ASP A 266 -13.99 7.98 -0.95
CA ASP A 266 -15.11 7.68 -1.85
C ASP A 266 -14.85 8.33 -3.20
N GLY A 267 -14.80 7.53 -4.25
CA GLY A 267 -14.55 8.00 -5.61
C GLY A 267 -15.46 7.32 -6.62
N ARG A 268 -15.80 8.07 -7.65
CA ARG A 268 -16.57 7.60 -8.81
C ARG A 268 -15.82 7.99 -10.06
N SER A 269 -15.88 7.15 -11.07
CA SER A 269 -15.21 7.40 -12.35
C SER A 269 -16.13 6.96 -13.46
N THR A 270 -16.15 7.73 -14.54
CA THR A 270 -16.69 7.26 -15.82
C THR A 270 -15.55 7.18 -16.81
N THR A 271 -15.46 6.07 -17.52
CA THR A 271 -14.50 5.88 -18.60
C THR A 271 -15.28 5.73 -19.89
N ASP A 272 -15.07 6.64 -20.83
CA ASP A 272 -15.63 6.57 -22.18
C ASP A 272 -14.52 6.32 -23.19
N THR A 273 -14.72 5.33 -24.05
CA THR A 273 -13.75 4.93 -25.06
C THR A 273 -14.42 4.89 -26.42
N GLU A 274 -13.83 5.56 -27.40
CA GLU A 274 -14.20 5.48 -28.79
C GLU A 274 -13.04 4.82 -29.57
N ARG A 275 -13.34 3.76 -30.31
CA ARG A 275 -12.36 2.99 -31.05
C ARG A 275 -12.77 2.86 -32.52
N ARG A 276 -11.82 3.12 -33.42
CA ARG A 276 -11.90 2.79 -34.82
C ARG A 276 -10.83 1.75 -35.13
N THR A 277 -11.25 0.62 -35.69
CA THR A 277 -10.36 -0.43 -36.21
C THR A 277 -10.48 -0.49 -37.72
N THR A 278 -9.37 -0.25 -38.44
CA THR A 278 -9.30 -0.33 -39.89
C THR A 278 -8.67 -1.67 -40.26
N ASP A 279 -9.43 -2.57 -40.91
CA ASP A 279 -8.93 -3.82 -41.44
C ASP A 279 -8.13 -3.55 -42.74
N LEU A 280 -6.84 -3.90 -42.72
CA LEU A 280 -5.92 -3.71 -43.84
C LEU A 280 -5.78 -4.97 -44.72
N LYS A 281 -6.42 -6.07 -44.35
CA LYS A 281 -6.39 -7.34 -45.13
C LYS A 281 -7.32 -7.31 -46.34
N VAL A 282 -8.25 -6.38 -46.41
CA VAL A 282 -9.27 -6.25 -47.45
C VAL A 282 -9.08 -4.96 -48.22
N SER A 283 -9.48 -4.97 -49.52
CA SER A 283 -9.42 -3.79 -50.36
C SER A 283 -10.79 -3.56 -51.01
N PRO A 284 -11.42 -2.36 -50.83
CA PRO A 284 -10.94 -1.26 -50.01
C PRO A 284 -10.93 -1.63 -48.49
N ASN A 285 -10.09 -0.92 -47.70
CA ASN A 285 -10.05 -1.10 -46.24
C ASN A 285 -11.43 -0.87 -45.62
N VAL A 286 -11.74 -1.63 -44.57
CA VAL A 286 -13.02 -1.53 -43.88
C VAL A 286 -12.78 -1.01 -42.45
N ASP A 287 -13.55 0.01 -42.06
CA ASP A 287 -13.55 0.57 -40.73
C ASP A 287 -14.68 -0.03 -39.88
N ALA A 288 -14.33 -0.46 -38.66
CA ALA A 288 -15.27 -0.83 -37.61
C ALA A 288 -15.18 0.18 -36.49
N PHE A 289 -16.32 0.63 -35.97
CA PHE A 289 -16.40 1.61 -34.89
C PHE A 289 -17.02 0.99 -33.65
N GLN A 290 -16.42 1.25 -32.51
CA GLN A 290 -16.93 0.82 -31.21
C GLN A 290 -16.97 1.99 -30.24
N SER A 291 -17.96 1.98 -29.37
CA SER A 291 -18.08 2.90 -28.24
C SER A 291 -18.20 2.08 -26.96
N GLU A 292 -17.45 2.43 -25.94
CA GLU A 292 -17.53 1.78 -24.64
C GLU A 292 -17.72 2.83 -23.55
N THR A 293 -18.61 2.56 -22.60
CA THR A 293 -18.76 3.36 -21.38
C THR A 293 -18.61 2.47 -20.16
N GLY A 294 -17.96 3.01 -19.12
CA GLY A 294 -17.63 2.26 -17.92
C GLY A 294 -17.68 3.09 -16.66
N PRO A 295 -18.85 3.16 -15.97
CA PRO A 295 -18.88 3.71 -14.63
C PRO A 295 -18.16 2.81 -13.64
N GLY A 296 -17.40 3.43 -12.72
CA GLY A 296 -16.70 2.76 -11.63
C GLY A 296 -16.92 3.48 -10.31
N ILE A 297 -16.91 2.72 -9.22
CA ILE A 297 -17.00 3.25 -7.85
C ILE A 297 -15.89 2.59 -7.03
N ILE A 298 -15.18 3.41 -6.25
CA ILE A 298 -14.16 2.95 -5.32
C ILE A 298 -14.49 3.53 -3.95
N LYS A 299 -14.58 2.68 -2.94
CA LYS A 299 -14.76 3.11 -1.55
C LYS A 299 -13.74 2.41 -0.69
N SER A 300 -13.15 3.14 0.23
CA SER A 300 -12.29 2.54 1.25
C SER A 300 -12.36 3.29 2.56
N TRP A 301 -12.11 2.56 3.63
CA TRP A 301 -11.87 3.13 4.93
C TRP A 301 -10.90 2.25 5.71
N GLU A 302 -10.17 2.87 6.62
CA GLU A 302 -9.25 2.19 7.52
C GLU A 302 -9.27 2.87 8.88
N ILE A 303 -9.24 2.05 9.93
CA ILE A 303 -9.02 2.47 11.31
C ILE A 303 -7.88 1.62 11.84
N GLY A 304 -6.89 2.26 12.42
CA GLY A 304 -5.77 1.60 13.06
C GLY A 304 -5.35 2.33 14.32
N GLY A 305 -4.60 1.64 15.14
CA GLY A 305 -4.03 2.23 16.33
C GLY A 305 -3.11 1.26 17.04
N ASP A 306 -2.30 1.80 17.91
CA ASP A 306 -1.46 1.03 18.81
C ASP A 306 -1.30 1.72 20.16
N TYR A 307 -0.95 0.90 21.13
CA TYR A 307 -0.52 1.31 22.47
C TYR A 307 0.84 0.69 22.77
N GLU A 308 1.74 1.51 23.26
CA GLU A 308 3.09 1.12 23.66
C GLU A 308 3.35 1.51 25.10
N PHE A 309 3.94 0.60 25.84
CA PHE A 309 4.34 0.81 27.23
C PHE A 309 5.77 0.31 27.44
N ASN A 310 6.66 1.22 27.85
CA ASN A 310 8.05 0.95 28.18
C ASN A 310 8.18 0.86 29.69
N THR A 311 8.83 -0.20 30.16
CA THR A 311 9.12 -0.36 31.59
C THR A 311 10.41 0.38 31.96
N ASP A 312 10.60 0.73 33.22
CA ASP A 312 11.84 1.34 33.69
C ASP A 312 13.07 0.43 33.52
N GLY A 313 12.85 -0.87 33.32
CA GLY A 313 13.89 -1.86 33.02
C GLY A 313 14.23 -2.02 31.52
N GLY A 314 13.73 -1.15 30.64
CA GLY A 314 14.01 -1.17 29.20
C GLY A 314 13.13 -2.13 28.39
N SER A 315 12.24 -2.88 29.01
CA SER A 315 11.33 -3.76 28.27
C SER A 315 10.14 -2.99 27.69
N ARG A 316 9.65 -3.40 26.52
CA ARG A 316 8.56 -2.74 25.79
C ARG A 316 7.41 -3.69 25.49
N TRP A 317 6.21 -3.30 25.87
CA TRP A 317 4.95 -3.92 25.45
C TRP A 317 4.32 -3.11 24.34
N LYS A 318 3.85 -3.79 23.29
CA LYS A 318 3.13 -3.15 22.20
C LYS A 318 1.92 -3.98 21.79
N VAL A 319 0.78 -3.31 21.62
CA VAL A 319 -0.42 -3.90 21.05
C VAL A 319 -0.88 -2.99 19.93
N LEU A 320 -1.16 -3.56 18.76
CA LEU A 320 -1.71 -2.82 17.64
C LEU A 320 -2.94 -3.51 17.08
N PHE A 321 -3.80 -2.73 16.43
CA PHE A 321 -4.91 -3.21 15.65
C PHE A 321 -5.07 -2.42 14.35
N ILE A 322 -5.57 -3.09 13.32
CA ILE A 322 -5.97 -2.48 12.04
C ILE A 322 -7.27 -3.14 11.60
N THR A 323 -8.22 -2.33 11.16
CA THR A 323 -9.39 -2.81 10.44
C THR A 323 -9.66 -1.91 9.25
N ASN A 324 -9.93 -2.51 8.10
CA ASN A 324 -10.18 -1.78 6.86
C ASN A 324 -11.20 -2.48 5.97
N SER A 325 -11.73 -1.73 5.02
CA SER A 325 -12.49 -2.24 3.88
C SER A 325 -12.10 -1.45 2.64
N PHE A 326 -11.97 -2.18 1.54
CA PHE A 326 -11.78 -1.64 0.21
C PHE A 326 -12.78 -2.30 -0.76
N GLU A 327 -13.59 -1.48 -1.39
CA GLU A 327 -14.59 -1.90 -2.38
C GLU A 327 -14.34 -1.22 -3.72
N ILE A 328 -14.37 -2.01 -4.80
CA ILE A 328 -14.36 -1.51 -6.16
C ILE A 328 -15.48 -2.17 -6.96
N THR A 329 -16.25 -1.34 -7.67
CA THR A 329 -17.27 -1.78 -8.62
C THR A 329 -16.98 -1.15 -9.96
N ASN A 330 -16.99 -1.94 -11.03
CA ASN A 330 -16.84 -1.44 -12.40
C ASN A 330 -17.86 -2.12 -13.30
N THR A 331 -18.55 -1.30 -14.06
CA THR A 331 -19.42 -1.76 -15.14
C THR A 331 -18.80 -1.36 -16.46
N ARG A 332 -18.85 -2.20 -17.48
CA ARG A 332 -18.44 -1.90 -18.86
C ARG A 332 -19.54 -2.28 -19.82
N GLU A 333 -19.97 -1.33 -20.63
CA GLU A 333 -20.90 -1.54 -21.70
C GLU A 333 -20.23 -1.15 -23.01
N ARG A 334 -20.12 -2.11 -23.94
CA ARG A 334 -19.55 -1.87 -25.26
C ARG A 334 -20.60 -2.03 -26.33
N TYR A 335 -20.53 -1.14 -27.32
CA TYR A 335 -21.43 -1.06 -28.44
C TYR A 335 -20.65 -1.07 -29.74
N ASP A 336 -21.13 -1.80 -30.73
CA ASP A 336 -20.75 -1.62 -32.11
C ASP A 336 -21.55 -0.42 -32.66
N VAL A 337 -20.87 0.47 -33.37
CA VAL A 337 -21.48 1.65 -33.97
C VAL A 337 -21.64 1.37 -35.46
N LEU A 338 -22.88 1.30 -35.91
CA LEU A 338 -23.22 0.96 -37.30
C LEU A 338 -23.07 2.18 -38.22
N ASN A 339 -23.16 1.96 -39.54
CA ASN A 339 -22.99 3.01 -40.56
C ASN A 339 -24.05 4.11 -40.48
N ASP A 340 -25.20 3.84 -39.93
CA ASP A 340 -26.27 4.81 -39.63
C ASP A 340 -26.14 5.49 -38.28
N PHE A 341 -24.99 5.32 -37.60
CA PHE A 341 -24.68 5.80 -36.24
C PHE A 341 -25.55 5.20 -35.14
N SER A 342 -26.37 4.19 -35.41
CA SER A 342 -27.03 3.41 -34.36
C SER A 342 -26.01 2.60 -33.59
N LYS A 343 -26.34 2.28 -32.33
CA LYS A 343 -25.46 1.53 -31.41
C LYS A 343 -26.10 0.22 -31.01
N GLU A 344 -25.40 -0.87 -31.25
CA GLU A 344 -25.81 -2.21 -30.83
C GLU A 344 -24.89 -2.68 -29.69
N LYS A 345 -25.48 -2.95 -28.51
CA LYS A 345 -24.71 -3.43 -27.36
C LYS A 345 -24.21 -4.86 -27.62
N ASN A 346 -22.90 -5.08 -27.51
CA ASN A 346 -22.27 -6.37 -27.75
C ASN A 346 -21.59 -6.96 -26.50
N LEU A 347 -21.34 -6.15 -25.45
CA LEU A 347 -20.75 -6.58 -24.19
C LEU A 347 -21.40 -5.82 -23.02
N PHE A 348 -21.70 -6.56 -21.97
CA PHE A 348 -21.95 -6.06 -20.62
C PHE A 348 -21.07 -6.84 -19.64
N LEU A 349 -20.26 -6.15 -18.85
CA LEU A 349 -19.45 -6.74 -17.80
C LEU A 349 -19.62 -5.91 -16.54
N ASP A 350 -20.13 -6.52 -15.49
CA ASP A 350 -20.21 -5.91 -14.16
C ASP A 350 -19.35 -6.70 -13.20
N THR A 351 -18.46 -6.01 -12.49
CA THR A 351 -17.54 -6.60 -11.52
C THR A 351 -17.61 -5.83 -10.21
N ARG A 352 -17.70 -6.57 -9.10
CA ARG A 352 -17.55 -6.04 -7.75
C ARG A 352 -16.55 -6.86 -6.99
N SER A 353 -15.62 -6.20 -6.31
CA SER A 353 -14.67 -6.82 -5.39
C SER A 353 -14.65 -6.00 -4.11
N GLU A 354 -14.77 -6.67 -2.97
CA GLU A 354 -14.64 -6.07 -1.65
C GLU A 354 -13.63 -6.88 -0.83
N THR A 355 -12.61 -6.20 -0.30
CA THR A 355 -11.63 -6.80 0.62
C THR A 355 -11.79 -6.16 1.99
N LYS A 356 -11.86 -6.98 3.02
CA LYS A 356 -11.91 -6.57 4.43
C LYS A 356 -10.76 -7.22 5.18
N GLU A 357 -10.09 -6.46 6.03
CA GLU A 357 -9.05 -7.02 6.90
C GLU A 357 -9.29 -6.59 8.36
N ARG A 358 -8.93 -7.49 9.27
CA ARG A 358 -8.91 -7.25 10.72
C ARG A 358 -7.67 -7.89 11.29
N ILE A 359 -6.76 -7.07 11.81
CA ILE A 359 -5.47 -7.51 12.32
C ILE A 359 -5.35 -7.04 13.75
N VAL A 360 -4.90 -7.92 14.63
CA VAL A 360 -4.47 -7.60 15.99
C VAL A 360 -3.13 -8.27 16.22
N ARG A 361 -2.17 -7.52 16.74
CA ARG A 361 -0.83 -8.00 17.07
C ARG A 361 -0.45 -7.51 18.45
N GLY A 362 0.16 -8.40 19.24
CA GLY A 362 0.78 -8.07 20.50
C GLY A 362 2.22 -8.53 20.53
N SER A 363 3.11 -7.75 21.14
CA SER A 363 4.52 -8.12 21.29
C SER A 363 5.10 -7.60 22.60
N TYR A 364 6.14 -8.27 23.05
CA TYR A 364 6.96 -7.91 24.18
C TYR A 364 8.43 -8.01 23.78
N THR A 365 9.16 -6.90 23.94
CA THR A 365 10.58 -6.77 23.65
C THR A 365 11.34 -6.60 24.93
N PHE A 366 12.46 -7.29 25.09
CA PHE A 366 13.34 -7.17 26.27
C PHE A 366 14.78 -7.46 25.91
N ASP A 367 15.69 -6.81 26.63
CA ASP A 367 17.12 -7.02 26.49
C ASP A 367 17.54 -8.30 27.19
N ILE A 368 18.43 -9.08 26.57
CA ILE A 368 19.05 -10.29 27.15
C ILE A 368 20.51 -10.08 27.51
N PHE A 369 21.23 -9.30 26.68
CA PHE A 369 22.62 -8.90 26.88
C PHE A 369 22.82 -7.50 26.32
N GLN A 370 24.00 -6.90 26.57
CA GLN A 370 24.37 -5.65 25.90
C GLN A 370 24.29 -5.85 24.37
N SER A 371 23.60 -4.93 23.70
CA SER A 371 23.41 -4.93 22.23
C SER A 371 22.62 -6.14 21.67
N GLN A 372 21.84 -6.81 22.51
CA GLN A 372 20.97 -7.92 22.10
C GLN A 372 19.60 -7.79 22.73
N ASP A 373 18.57 -7.81 21.91
CA ASP A 373 17.19 -7.85 22.33
C ASP A 373 16.41 -9.01 21.72
N ILE A 374 15.38 -9.43 22.40
CA ILE A 374 14.40 -10.41 21.91
C ILE A 374 13.02 -9.77 21.90
N GLU A 375 12.34 -9.92 20.77
CA GLU A 375 10.91 -9.66 20.68
C GLU A 375 10.15 -10.99 20.53
N ILE A 376 9.16 -11.19 21.38
CA ILE A 376 8.20 -12.30 21.28
C ILE A 376 6.80 -11.73 21.09
N GLY A 377 6.00 -12.38 20.27
CA GLY A 377 4.66 -11.87 20.01
C GLY A 377 3.79 -12.82 19.22
N ALA A 378 2.58 -12.36 18.93
CA ALA A 378 1.65 -13.06 18.08
C ALA A 378 0.78 -12.08 17.29
N GLU A 379 0.44 -12.48 16.09
CA GLU A 379 -0.52 -11.79 15.21
C GLU A 379 -1.71 -12.69 14.91
N ARG A 380 -2.91 -12.12 14.93
CA ARG A 380 -4.12 -12.70 14.36
C ARG A 380 -4.59 -11.80 13.24
N ALA A 381 -4.76 -12.38 12.05
CA ALA A 381 -5.26 -11.67 10.88
C ALA A 381 -6.46 -12.42 10.29
N GLN A 382 -7.50 -11.67 9.95
CA GLN A 382 -8.63 -12.13 9.17
C GLN A 382 -8.70 -11.30 7.90
N THR A 383 -8.72 -11.95 6.73
CA THR A 383 -8.88 -11.31 5.43
C THR A 383 -10.07 -11.95 4.72
N ILE A 384 -11.03 -11.13 4.29
CA ILE A 384 -12.21 -11.56 3.53
C ILE A 384 -12.16 -10.86 2.17
N LEU A 385 -12.27 -11.65 1.10
CA LEU A 385 -12.39 -11.17 -0.27
C LEU A 385 -13.71 -11.65 -0.85
N ASP A 386 -14.62 -10.73 -1.08
CA ASP A 386 -15.88 -10.95 -1.79
C ASP A 386 -15.74 -10.50 -3.25
N SER A 387 -16.03 -11.41 -4.20
CA SER A 387 -15.96 -11.13 -5.63
C SER A 387 -17.24 -11.52 -6.33
N LYS A 388 -17.74 -10.63 -7.21
CA LYS A 388 -18.92 -10.88 -8.06
C LYS A 388 -18.60 -10.42 -9.48
N LEU A 389 -19.05 -11.23 -10.47
CA LEU A 389 -18.90 -10.92 -11.88
C LEU A 389 -20.19 -11.32 -12.62
N ALA A 390 -20.73 -10.41 -13.41
CA ALA A 390 -21.82 -10.70 -14.34
C ALA A 390 -21.37 -10.33 -15.76
N LEU A 391 -21.46 -11.28 -16.68
CA LEU A 391 -21.07 -11.13 -18.07
C LEU A 391 -22.25 -11.39 -19.00
N GLY A 392 -22.52 -10.43 -19.88
CA GLY A 392 -23.47 -10.56 -20.97
C GLY A 392 -22.79 -10.31 -22.30
N MET A 393 -23.13 -11.08 -23.31
CA MET A 393 -22.64 -10.89 -24.67
C MET A 393 -23.76 -10.98 -25.68
N SER A 394 -23.61 -10.31 -26.82
CA SER A 394 -24.43 -10.56 -28.00
C SER A 394 -24.17 -11.98 -28.49
N ALA A 395 -25.20 -12.81 -28.54
CA ALA A 395 -25.11 -14.21 -28.99
C ALA A 395 -26.32 -14.58 -29.85
N ALA A 396 -26.09 -15.41 -30.84
CA ALA A 396 -27.15 -15.87 -31.76
C ALA A 396 -28.17 -16.80 -31.06
N THR A 397 -27.80 -17.39 -29.93
CA THR A 397 -28.64 -18.31 -29.14
C THR A 397 -28.60 -17.92 -27.67
N GLY A 398 -29.68 -18.20 -26.95
CA GLY A 398 -29.84 -17.87 -25.54
C GLY A 398 -30.94 -16.84 -25.29
N THR A 399 -31.34 -16.68 -24.05
CA THR A 399 -32.39 -15.71 -23.65
C THR A 399 -31.76 -14.46 -23.03
N PRO A 400 -31.95 -13.29 -23.62
CA PRO A 400 -31.45 -12.03 -23.03
C PRO A 400 -32.01 -11.80 -21.64
N SER A 401 -31.19 -11.20 -20.75
CA SER A 401 -31.54 -10.90 -19.35
C SER A 401 -31.24 -9.44 -18.99
N PRO A 402 -32.16 -8.76 -18.32
CA PRO A 402 -31.90 -7.41 -17.81
C PRO A 402 -30.75 -7.35 -16.81
N LEU A 403 -30.43 -8.45 -16.13
CA LEU A 403 -29.33 -8.53 -15.16
C LEU A 403 -27.93 -8.38 -15.80
N VAL A 404 -27.84 -8.58 -17.09
CA VAL A 404 -26.60 -8.43 -17.87
C VAL A 404 -26.80 -7.43 -19.03
N GLY A 405 -27.50 -6.32 -18.75
CA GLY A 405 -27.69 -5.23 -19.69
C GLY A 405 -28.54 -5.55 -20.92
N GLY A 406 -29.43 -6.55 -20.83
CA GLY A 406 -30.28 -6.99 -21.93
C GLY A 406 -29.59 -7.94 -22.91
N LEU A 407 -28.43 -8.44 -22.62
CA LEU A 407 -27.66 -9.43 -23.40
C LEU A 407 -27.89 -10.86 -22.91
N VAL A 408 -27.33 -11.82 -23.62
CA VAL A 408 -27.37 -13.23 -23.20
C VAL A 408 -26.33 -13.43 -22.08
N PRO A 409 -26.72 -13.96 -20.89
CA PRO A 409 -25.81 -14.27 -19.83
C PRO A 409 -24.76 -15.31 -20.27
N MET A 410 -23.49 -15.00 -19.99
CA MET A 410 -22.37 -15.90 -20.24
C MET A 410 -21.90 -16.50 -18.91
N PRO A 411 -21.89 -17.83 -18.76
CA PRO A 411 -21.41 -18.45 -17.54
C PRO A 411 -19.90 -18.28 -17.40
N VAL A 412 -19.46 -17.80 -16.24
CA VAL A 412 -18.05 -17.66 -15.88
C VAL A 412 -17.81 -18.49 -14.62
N SER A 413 -16.86 -19.40 -14.66
CA SER A 413 -16.51 -20.22 -13.48
C SER A 413 -15.94 -19.33 -12.37
N ASN A 414 -16.37 -19.55 -11.12
CA ASN A 414 -16.01 -18.74 -9.96
C ASN A 414 -16.37 -17.25 -10.08
N ALA A 415 -17.41 -16.93 -10.82
CA ALA A 415 -17.89 -15.56 -10.98
C ALA A 415 -18.30 -14.92 -9.65
N ASN A 416 -18.86 -15.75 -8.75
CA ASN A 416 -19.30 -15.32 -7.44
C ASN A 416 -18.59 -16.17 -6.39
N SER A 417 -17.69 -15.53 -5.64
CA SER A 417 -16.93 -16.21 -4.59
C SER A 417 -16.67 -15.29 -3.42
N SER A 418 -16.66 -15.87 -2.24
CA SER A 418 -16.15 -15.27 -1.03
C SER A 418 -15.02 -16.14 -0.51
N VAL A 419 -13.88 -15.54 -0.23
CA VAL A 419 -12.70 -16.23 0.31
C VAL A 419 -12.36 -15.56 1.64
N GLU A 420 -12.32 -16.36 2.69
CA GLU A 420 -11.86 -15.93 4.01
C GLU A 420 -10.57 -16.66 4.37
N GLU A 421 -9.57 -15.89 4.79
CA GLU A 421 -8.35 -16.38 5.42
C GLU A 421 -8.34 -15.99 6.88
N MET A 422 -8.22 -16.97 7.76
CA MET A 422 -7.94 -16.76 9.18
C MET A 422 -6.53 -17.23 9.48
N ARG A 423 -5.67 -16.33 9.99
CA ARG A 423 -4.27 -16.62 10.24
C ARG A 423 -3.86 -16.28 11.67
N TYR A 424 -3.07 -17.16 12.27
CA TYR A 424 -2.39 -16.98 13.54
C TYR A 424 -0.89 -17.14 13.33
N GLU A 425 -0.12 -16.17 13.79
CA GLU A 425 1.32 -16.13 13.56
C GLU A 425 2.06 -15.72 14.84
N PRO A 426 2.34 -16.65 15.78
CA PRO A 426 3.32 -16.41 16.83
C PRO A 426 4.73 -16.30 16.25
N PHE A 427 5.55 -15.44 16.85
CA PHE A 427 6.89 -15.16 16.37
C PHE A 427 7.87 -14.89 17.51
N ILE A 428 9.15 -15.09 17.21
CA ILE A 428 10.29 -14.66 17.99
C ILE A 428 11.30 -14.01 17.05
N ILE A 429 11.85 -12.87 17.46
CA ILE A 429 12.85 -12.12 16.74
C ILE A 429 14.00 -11.84 17.70
N HIS A 430 15.23 -12.10 17.29
CA HIS A 430 16.44 -11.79 18.02
C HIS A 430 17.26 -10.80 17.20
N ASN A 431 17.58 -9.68 17.78
CA ASN A 431 18.46 -8.65 17.23
C ASN A 431 19.78 -8.66 17.96
N TRP A 432 20.88 -8.62 17.21
CA TRP A 432 22.22 -8.55 17.76
C TRP A 432 23.07 -7.53 17.01
N ILE A 433 23.49 -6.48 17.69
CA ILE A 433 24.39 -5.46 17.18
C ILE A 433 25.81 -5.81 17.65
N PHE A 434 26.65 -6.37 16.76
CA PHE A 434 28.02 -6.73 17.09
C PHE A 434 28.92 -5.51 17.30
N ASN A 435 28.75 -4.49 16.44
CA ASN A 435 29.46 -3.20 16.45
C ASN A 435 28.72 -2.22 15.53
N SER A 436 29.27 -0.97 15.39
CA SER A 436 28.69 0.07 14.54
C SER A 436 28.53 -0.31 13.06
N ARG A 437 29.23 -1.37 12.59
CA ARG A 437 29.22 -1.80 11.18
C ARG A 437 28.50 -3.11 10.93
N SER A 438 28.23 -3.90 11.97
CA SER A 438 27.65 -5.22 11.77
C SER A 438 26.53 -5.54 12.74
N SER A 439 25.44 -6.05 12.19
CA SER A 439 24.25 -6.50 12.93
C SER A 439 23.67 -7.78 12.34
N LEU A 440 22.95 -8.51 13.17
CA LEU A 440 22.27 -9.75 12.82
C LEU A 440 20.85 -9.70 13.37
N GLU A 441 19.86 -9.89 12.51
CA GLU A 441 18.49 -10.18 12.89
C GLU A 441 18.18 -11.63 12.56
N THR A 442 17.68 -12.37 13.53
CA THR A 442 17.20 -13.74 13.34
C THR A 442 15.76 -13.81 13.78
N SER A 443 14.88 -14.29 12.92
CA SER A 443 13.48 -14.45 13.25
C SER A 443 12.95 -15.84 12.90
N VAL A 444 12.03 -16.31 13.72
CA VAL A 444 11.26 -17.53 13.48
C VAL A 444 9.80 -17.20 13.70
N LEU A 445 9.02 -17.39 12.66
CA LEU A 445 7.57 -17.24 12.68
C LEU A 445 6.94 -18.61 12.43
N TYR A 446 5.87 -18.92 13.15
CA TYR A 446 5.04 -20.08 12.88
C TYR A 446 3.70 -19.59 12.37
N GLU A 447 3.34 -19.96 11.15
CA GLU A 447 2.04 -19.64 10.57
C GLU A 447 1.11 -20.83 10.66
N ASP A 448 -0.08 -20.59 11.17
CA ASP A 448 -1.23 -21.49 11.10
C ASP A 448 -2.39 -20.72 10.47
N SER A 449 -2.81 -21.16 9.28
CA SER A 449 -3.83 -20.46 8.51
C SER A 449 -4.85 -21.41 7.91
N GLU A 450 -6.11 -20.98 7.94
CA GLU A 450 -7.23 -21.63 7.30
C GLU A 450 -7.78 -20.72 6.20
N ILE A 451 -7.92 -21.24 4.99
CA ILE A 451 -8.56 -20.55 3.86
C ILE A 451 -9.82 -21.28 3.50
N THR A 452 -10.95 -20.60 3.65
CA THR A 452 -12.27 -21.09 3.26
C THR A 452 -12.81 -20.28 2.09
N GLN A 453 -13.23 -20.96 1.04
CA GLN A 453 -13.92 -20.40 -0.11
C GLN A 453 -15.34 -20.95 -0.19
N TRP A 454 -16.29 -20.04 -0.44
CA TRP A 454 -17.70 -20.39 -0.72
C TRP A 454 -18.24 -19.53 -1.87
N GLY A 455 -19.42 -19.90 -2.39
CA GLY A 455 -20.03 -19.30 -3.57
C GLY A 455 -20.25 -20.36 -4.66
N ASP A 456 -19.83 -20.06 -5.89
CA ASP A 456 -19.94 -20.99 -7.02
C ASP A 456 -19.14 -22.29 -6.80
N VAL A 457 -18.08 -22.20 -6.00
CA VAL A 457 -17.26 -23.33 -5.56
C VAL A 457 -17.03 -23.23 -4.07
N SER A 458 -17.14 -24.35 -3.36
CA SER A 458 -16.81 -24.46 -1.94
C SER A 458 -15.53 -25.26 -1.74
N LYS A 459 -14.58 -24.69 -1.01
CA LYS A 459 -13.28 -25.32 -0.75
C LYS A 459 -12.69 -24.80 0.56
N GLN A 460 -12.03 -25.69 1.31
CA GLN A 460 -11.27 -25.34 2.51
C GLN A 460 -9.86 -25.89 2.41
N ARG A 461 -8.88 -25.15 2.92
CA ARG A 461 -7.50 -25.57 3.03
C ARG A 461 -6.87 -25.02 4.29
N ASP A 462 -6.11 -25.86 4.96
CA ASP A 462 -5.32 -25.53 6.13
C ASP A 462 -3.84 -25.52 5.76
N PHE A 463 -3.11 -24.60 6.32
CA PHE A 463 -1.67 -24.46 6.12
C PHE A 463 -0.99 -24.26 7.47
N SER A 464 0.15 -24.91 7.65
CA SER A 464 0.93 -24.80 8.87
C SER A 464 2.40 -24.93 8.52
N PHE A 465 3.18 -23.90 8.76
CA PHE A 465 4.61 -23.91 8.42
C PHE A 465 5.42 -22.93 9.27
N VAL A 466 6.71 -23.24 9.38
CA VAL A 466 7.69 -22.39 10.06
C VAL A 466 8.43 -21.55 9.01
N LYS A 467 8.61 -20.26 9.29
CA LYS A 467 9.32 -19.30 8.45
C LYS A 467 10.56 -18.79 9.19
N PRO A 468 11.71 -19.44 9.09
CA PRO A 468 12.96 -18.90 9.60
C PRO A 468 13.50 -17.84 8.65
N LYS A 469 14.08 -16.77 9.19
CA LYS A 469 14.77 -15.72 8.45
C LYS A 469 16.02 -15.30 9.21
N VAL A 470 17.08 -15.01 8.49
CA VAL A 470 18.34 -14.48 9.01
C VAL A 470 18.76 -13.34 8.10
N ASP A 471 18.90 -12.15 8.66
CA ASP A 471 19.41 -10.97 7.99
C ASP A 471 20.73 -10.56 8.66
N PHE A 472 21.81 -10.67 7.93
CA PHE A 472 23.12 -10.17 8.36
C PHE A 472 23.47 -8.93 7.56
N ARG A 473 23.91 -7.90 8.26
CA ARG A 473 24.38 -6.66 7.69
C ARG A 473 25.82 -6.39 8.04
N TYR A 474 26.56 -5.88 7.06
CA TYR A 474 27.92 -5.38 7.24
C TYR A 474 28.14 -4.14 6.37
N ASP A 475 28.52 -3.02 7.00
CA ASP A 475 28.84 -1.78 6.32
C ASP A 475 30.35 -1.74 5.98
N LEU A 476 30.66 -1.61 4.70
CA LEU A 476 32.04 -1.64 4.19
C LEU A 476 32.84 -0.36 4.45
N THR A 477 32.17 0.78 4.60
CA THR A 477 32.79 2.10 4.84
C THR A 477 31.89 2.96 5.70
#